data_11a3e4e01268579ce2c7216def443e1d
#
_entry.id   11a3e4e01268579ce2c7216def443e1d
#
_cell.length_a   1.000
_cell.length_b   1.000
_cell.length_c   1.000
_cell.angle_alpha   90.00
_cell.angle_beta   90.00
_cell.angle_gamma   90.00
#
_symmetry.space_group_name_H-M   'P 1'
#
loop_
_entity.id
_entity.type
_entity.pdbx_description
1 polymer ?
#
loop_
_entity_poly.entity_id
_entity_poly.type
_entity_poly.pdbx_seq_one_letter_code
_entity_poly.pdbx_strand_id
1 'polypeptide(L)'
;MLRTIILCLAFSQLLAQNSVFISGTEGHKSYRIPAIISLPNGNLLAFAEGRVQGSGDFGDINIVMKRSSDNGKTWSSMSTIVDYDSLQAGNPAPVFDHSDPAFPKGRLFLFYNTGNNHENEVRKGKGLREVWYKTSSDGGITWSEGVNITTQVHRPKQTNVNKNYNFQEDWRSYANTPGHAMQFQYGKYRGRIYVAANHSAGEPQKEFTDYTAHGFFTDDHGKTFKLSENISIAGSNEATATEISGNRLMMNMRNQKGDIRQRIVAISENGGETWSQTYFDEKLPDPVCEGAILSLGVEKKKHILAFCNAADTQKRDNLTLRISYDEGKTWQVVKVVAKSNDVKVNDYAAYSDIVKLNKNEIGVLYEKSNYGQIVFESIKWR
;
A
#
# COMPACT_ATOMS: atom_id res chain seq x y z
N MET A 1 -10.25 -41.04 51.85
CA MET A 1 -10.73 -39.82 51.21
C MET A 1 -9.65 -39.29 50.27
N LEU A 2 -9.76 -39.60 49.00
CA LEU A 2 -8.80 -39.17 47.96
C LEU A 2 -9.34 -37.83 47.37
N ARG A 3 -8.62 -36.72 47.58
CA ARG A 3 -8.96 -35.44 46.95
C ARG A 3 -8.32 -35.36 45.55
N THR A 4 -9.15 -35.47 44.55
CA THR A 4 -8.77 -35.24 43.15
C THR A 4 -8.61 -33.73 42.91
N ILE A 5 -7.36 -33.29 42.67
CA ILE A 5 -7.09 -31.92 42.25
C ILE A 5 -7.26 -31.86 40.72
N ILE A 6 -8.34 -31.19 40.29
CA ILE A 6 -8.55 -30.86 38.87
C ILE A 6 -7.69 -29.64 38.56
N LEU A 7 -6.62 -29.86 37.81
CA LEU A 7 -5.77 -28.80 37.25
C LEU A 7 -6.45 -28.23 36.00
N CYS A 8 -7.14 -27.10 36.14
CA CYS A 8 -7.63 -26.34 34.99
C CYS A 8 -6.44 -25.70 34.26
N LEU A 9 -5.98 -26.35 33.21
CA LEU A 9 -5.08 -25.72 32.23
C LEU A 9 -5.88 -24.66 31.45
N ALA A 10 -5.70 -23.41 31.83
CA ALA A 10 -6.13 -22.27 31.02
C ALA A 10 -5.25 -22.24 29.76
N PHE A 11 -5.77 -22.75 28.64
CA PHE A 11 -5.20 -22.49 27.32
C PHE A 11 -5.42 -21.00 27.03
N SER A 12 -4.43 -20.17 27.31
CA SER A 12 -4.31 -18.87 26.66
C SER A 12 -4.13 -19.15 25.16
N GLN A 13 -5.17 -18.99 24.36
CA GLN A 13 -5.04 -18.89 22.94
C GLN A 13 -4.19 -17.63 22.67
N LEU A 14 -2.86 -17.77 22.59
CA LEU A 14 -2.06 -16.85 21.82
C LEU A 14 -2.68 -16.89 20.41
N LEU A 15 -3.30 -15.78 19.99
CA LEU A 15 -3.66 -15.57 18.61
C LEU A 15 -2.34 -15.64 17.84
N ALA A 16 -2.08 -16.77 17.22
CA ALA A 16 -0.85 -16.99 16.47
C ALA A 16 -0.86 -16.00 15.30
N GLN A 17 0.17 -15.18 15.20
CA GLN A 17 0.45 -14.41 14.01
C GLN A 17 0.68 -15.39 12.87
N ASN A 18 -0.13 -15.30 11.81
CA ASN A 18 -0.05 -16.22 10.68
C ASN A 18 0.94 -15.67 9.65
N SER A 19 2.05 -16.38 9.43
CA SER A 19 2.98 -16.07 8.35
C SER A 19 2.30 -16.32 7.02
N VAL A 20 2.19 -15.28 6.19
CA VAL A 20 1.61 -15.36 4.85
C VAL A 20 2.69 -15.67 3.83
N PHE A 21 3.80 -14.94 3.87
CA PHE A 21 4.98 -15.17 3.04
C PHE A 21 6.20 -15.31 3.94
N ILE A 22 7.01 -16.35 3.70
CA ILE A 22 8.23 -16.63 4.49
C ILE A 22 9.42 -16.55 3.56
N SER A 23 10.36 -15.64 3.84
CA SER A 23 11.57 -15.46 3.05
C SER A 23 12.40 -16.73 2.99
N GLY A 24 12.93 -17.04 1.81
CA GLY A 24 13.65 -18.29 1.54
C GLY A 24 12.75 -19.47 1.15
N THR A 25 11.44 -19.27 0.98
CA THR A 25 10.52 -20.31 0.56
C THR A 25 9.84 -19.99 -0.79
N GLU A 26 9.17 -20.96 -1.39
CA GLU A 26 8.38 -20.83 -2.62
C GLU A 26 9.13 -20.14 -3.78
N GLY A 27 10.46 -20.36 -3.89
CA GLY A 27 11.29 -19.83 -4.98
C GLY A 27 11.83 -18.40 -4.79
N HIS A 28 11.51 -17.72 -3.71
CA HIS A 28 11.94 -16.34 -3.48
C HIS A 28 12.78 -16.22 -2.20
N LYS A 29 13.89 -15.48 -2.29
CA LYS A 29 14.76 -15.24 -1.14
C LYS A 29 14.18 -14.22 -0.15
N SER A 30 13.31 -13.33 -0.60
CA SER A 30 12.67 -12.33 0.24
C SER A 30 11.28 -11.97 -0.28
N TYR A 31 10.40 -11.55 0.63
CA TYR A 31 9.09 -10.98 0.31
C TYR A 31 9.01 -9.59 0.93
N ARG A 32 8.60 -8.61 0.12
CA ARG A 32 8.49 -7.21 0.53
C ARG A 32 7.19 -6.59 0.01
N ILE A 33 6.89 -5.36 0.46
CA ILE A 33 5.84 -4.50 -0.11
C ILE A 33 4.47 -5.17 -0.03
N PRO A 34 3.92 -5.39 1.17
CA PRO A 34 2.62 -6.02 1.36
C PRO A 34 1.48 -5.12 0.86
N ALA A 35 0.48 -5.74 0.23
CA ALA A 35 -0.81 -5.12 -0.04
C ALA A 35 -1.93 -6.13 0.20
N ILE A 36 -3.09 -5.68 0.72
CA ILE A 36 -4.20 -6.58 1.05
C ILE A 36 -5.54 -5.93 0.75
N ILE A 37 -6.47 -6.72 0.20
CA ILE A 37 -7.87 -6.32 0.05
C ILE A 37 -8.82 -7.43 0.46
N SER A 38 -10.05 -7.04 0.79
CA SER A 38 -11.18 -7.94 1.01
C SER A 38 -12.13 -7.88 -0.18
N LEU A 39 -12.59 -9.05 -0.62
CA LEU A 39 -13.61 -9.19 -1.65
C LEU A 39 -15.02 -9.14 -1.03
N PRO A 40 -16.08 -8.88 -1.81
CA PRO A 40 -17.46 -8.86 -1.31
C PRO A 40 -17.92 -10.16 -0.64
N ASN A 41 -17.35 -11.29 -1.01
CA ASN A 41 -17.63 -12.60 -0.39
C ASN A 41 -16.83 -12.87 0.90
N GLY A 42 -16.04 -11.89 1.37
CA GLY A 42 -15.21 -12.00 2.57
C GLY A 42 -13.83 -12.65 2.36
N ASN A 43 -13.54 -13.12 1.15
CA ASN A 43 -12.19 -13.63 0.86
C ASN A 43 -11.17 -12.49 0.90
N LEU A 44 -9.97 -12.79 1.42
CA LEU A 44 -8.84 -11.89 1.42
C LEU A 44 -7.86 -12.24 0.31
N LEU A 45 -7.29 -11.23 -0.32
CA LEU A 45 -6.17 -11.37 -1.24
C LEU A 45 -4.98 -10.58 -0.68
N ALA A 46 -3.91 -11.27 -0.34
CA ALA A 46 -2.64 -10.70 0.08
C ALA A 46 -1.64 -10.75 -1.07
N PHE A 47 -1.05 -9.61 -1.39
CA PHE A 47 -0.03 -9.44 -2.43
C PHE A 47 1.30 -9.07 -1.79
N ALA A 48 2.38 -9.40 -2.48
CA ALA A 48 3.73 -8.97 -2.14
C ALA A 48 4.63 -8.94 -3.38
N GLU A 49 5.77 -8.29 -3.26
CA GLU A 49 6.90 -8.51 -4.15
C GLU A 49 7.63 -9.78 -3.70
N GLY A 50 7.64 -10.79 -4.56
CA GLY A 50 8.48 -11.97 -4.43
C GLY A 50 9.84 -11.68 -5.09
N ARG A 51 10.90 -11.56 -4.29
CA ARG A 51 12.24 -11.18 -4.73
C ARG A 51 13.13 -12.41 -4.81
N VAL A 52 13.48 -12.83 -6.01
CA VAL A 52 14.16 -14.11 -6.28
C VAL A 52 15.58 -14.12 -5.75
N GLN A 53 16.32 -13.00 -5.86
CA GLN A 53 17.76 -12.96 -5.57
C GLN A 53 18.12 -12.44 -4.18
N GLY A 54 17.25 -11.70 -3.49
CA GLY A 54 17.50 -11.10 -2.18
C GLY A 54 16.48 -10.03 -1.83
N SER A 55 16.78 -9.20 -0.82
CA SER A 55 15.87 -8.13 -0.37
C SER A 55 16.06 -6.79 -1.11
N GLY A 56 16.95 -6.71 -2.10
CA GLY A 56 17.21 -5.50 -2.88
C GLY A 56 16.00 -5.05 -3.71
N ASP A 57 15.92 -3.75 -3.97
CA ASP A 57 14.76 -3.13 -4.63
C ASP A 57 14.82 -3.18 -6.17
N PHE A 58 15.72 -3.97 -6.75
CA PHE A 58 15.82 -4.23 -8.19
C PHE A 58 16.41 -5.60 -8.47
N GLY A 59 15.98 -6.24 -9.55
CA GLY A 59 16.37 -7.55 -10.03
C GLY A 59 15.15 -8.35 -10.48
N ASP A 60 15.22 -9.66 -10.44
CA ASP A 60 14.11 -10.56 -10.68
C ASP A 60 13.12 -10.46 -9.50
N ILE A 61 12.10 -9.64 -9.70
CA ILE A 61 11.05 -9.34 -8.72
C ILE A 61 9.70 -9.55 -9.37
N ASN A 62 8.91 -10.42 -8.77
CA ASN A 62 7.59 -10.81 -9.23
C ASN A 62 6.50 -10.26 -8.28
N ILE A 63 5.30 -10.01 -8.79
CA ILE A 63 4.15 -9.81 -7.94
C ILE A 63 3.49 -11.16 -7.68
N VAL A 64 3.44 -11.52 -6.41
CA VAL A 64 2.88 -12.77 -5.92
C VAL A 64 1.64 -12.53 -5.07
N MET A 65 0.76 -13.54 -5.00
CA MET A 65 -0.51 -13.46 -4.28
C MET A 65 -0.80 -14.75 -3.53
N LYS A 66 -1.40 -14.61 -2.34
CA LYS A 66 -2.08 -15.70 -1.61
C LYS A 66 -3.50 -15.29 -1.24
N ARG A 67 -4.37 -16.28 -1.06
CA ARG A 67 -5.79 -16.11 -0.78
C ARG A 67 -6.15 -16.74 0.56
N SER A 68 -7.10 -16.11 1.26
CA SER A 68 -7.72 -16.68 2.45
C SER A 68 -9.25 -16.60 2.33
N SER A 69 -9.95 -17.67 2.72
CA SER A 69 -11.41 -17.73 2.78
C SER A 69 -11.94 -17.83 4.22
N ASP A 70 -11.07 -17.70 5.20
CA ASP A 70 -11.37 -17.90 6.62
C ASP A 70 -10.90 -16.74 7.52
N ASN A 71 -10.96 -15.53 6.98
CA ASN A 71 -10.51 -14.28 7.64
C ASN A 71 -9.03 -14.28 8.00
N GLY A 72 -8.17 -14.85 7.14
CA GLY A 72 -6.73 -14.82 7.30
C GLY A 72 -6.16 -15.87 8.26
N LYS A 73 -6.95 -16.86 8.67
CA LYS A 73 -6.46 -17.96 9.53
C LYS A 73 -5.59 -18.93 8.74
N THR A 74 -5.96 -19.20 7.49
CA THR A 74 -5.16 -20.01 6.57
C THR A 74 -5.03 -19.32 5.21
N TRP A 75 -3.95 -19.64 4.48
CA TRP A 75 -3.63 -19.06 3.19
C TRP A 75 -3.36 -20.16 2.16
N SER A 76 -3.75 -19.90 0.93
CA SER A 76 -3.49 -20.81 -0.21
C SER A 76 -1.99 -20.94 -0.51
N SER A 77 -1.64 -21.88 -1.38
CA SER A 77 -0.38 -21.83 -2.13
C SER A 77 -0.25 -20.48 -2.85
N MET A 78 0.98 -20.04 -3.07
CA MET A 78 1.30 -18.80 -3.76
C MET A 78 1.00 -18.92 -5.27
N SER A 79 0.55 -17.83 -5.86
CA SER A 79 0.43 -17.63 -7.31
C SER A 79 1.24 -16.43 -7.74
N THR A 80 2.01 -16.55 -8.81
CA THR A 80 2.67 -15.41 -9.47
C THR A 80 1.64 -14.74 -10.39
N ILE A 81 1.40 -13.44 -10.18
CA ILE A 81 0.42 -12.65 -10.93
C ILE A 81 1.07 -11.82 -12.03
N VAL A 82 2.25 -11.29 -11.74
CA VAL A 82 3.09 -10.59 -12.71
C VAL A 82 4.50 -11.13 -12.58
N ASP A 83 5.03 -11.56 -13.70
CA ASP A 83 6.42 -11.92 -13.90
C ASP A 83 6.95 -11.01 -15.02
N TYR A 84 8.11 -10.42 -14.81
CA TYR A 84 8.77 -9.56 -15.79
C TYR A 84 10.18 -10.08 -16.07
N ASP A 85 10.31 -11.38 -16.21
CA ASP A 85 11.57 -12.11 -16.40
C ASP A 85 12.60 -11.79 -15.31
N SER A 86 13.80 -11.35 -15.71
CA SER A 86 14.88 -10.99 -14.77
C SER A 86 14.80 -9.55 -14.24
N LEU A 87 13.74 -8.83 -14.57
CA LEU A 87 13.53 -7.43 -14.22
C LEU A 87 12.48 -7.27 -13.12
N GLN A 88 12.22 -6.04 -12.74
CA GLN A 88 11.31 -5.75 -11.64
C GLN A 88 9.86 -5.61 -12.09
N ALA A 89 8.95 -6.36 -11.47
CA ALA A 89 7.55 -6.03 -11.32
C ALA A 89 7.26 -5.79 -9.84
N GLY A 90 6.78 -4.61 -9.46
CA GLY A 90 6.66 -4.23 -8.06
C GLY A 90 5.54 -3.26 -7.76
N ASN A 91 5.45 -2.86 -6.49
CA ASN A 91 4.47 -1.93 -5.96
C ASN A 91 3.01 -2.34 -6.28
N PRO A 92 2.58 -3.53 -5.85
CA PRO A 92 1.20 -3.96 -6.06
C PRO A 92 0.22 -3.02 -5.35
N ALA A 93 -0.76 -2.50 -6.10
CA ALA A 93 -1.81 -1.61 -5.61
C ALA A 93 -3.19 -2.17 -6.01
N PRO A 94 -3.70 -3.18 -5.28
CA PRO A 94 -4.99 -3.78 -5.58
C PRO A 94 -6.15 -2.87 -5.17
N VAL A 95 -7.26 -2.94 -5.94
CA VAL A 95 -8.55 -2.33 -5.59
C VAL A 95 -9.68 -3.12 -6.21
N PHE A 96 -10.82 -3.17 -5.53
CA PHE A 96 -12.03 -3.78 -6.07
C PHE A 96 -13.00 -2.70 -6.55
N ASP A 97 -13.33 -2.73 -7.84
CA ASP A 97 -14.34 -1.88 -8.45
C ASP A 97 -15.73 -2.51 -8.25
N HIS A 98 -16.54 -1.87 -7.40
CA HIS A 98 -17.90 -2.30 -7.08
C HIS A 98 -18.96 -1.75 -8.03
N SER A 99 -18.60 -0.86 -8.95
CA SER A 99 -19.54 0.01 -9.64
C SER A 99 -19.56 -0.11 -11.16
N ASP A 100 -18.66 -0.90 -11.75
CA ASP A 100 -18.62 -1.09 -13.20
C ASP A 100 -19.88 -1.82 -13.70
N PRO A 101 -20.75 -1.17 -14.52
CA PRO A 101 -21.96 -1.81 -15.02
C PRO A 101 -21.69 -3.00 -15.96
N ALA A 102 -20.52 -3.08 -16.57
CA ALA A 102 -20.10 -4.21 -17.39
C ALA A 102 -19.72 -5.44 -16.54
N PHE A 103 -19.47 -5.24 -15.25
CA PHE A 103 -19.11 -6.29 -14.29
C PHE A 103 -20.03 -6.20 -13.05
N PRO A 104 -21.29 -6.67 -13.12
CA PRO A 104 -22.25 -6.51 -12.01
C PRO A 104 -21.85 -7.18 -10.69
N LYS A 105 -20.92 -8.13 -10.73
CA LYS A 105 -20.32 -8.76 -9.54
C LYS A 105 -19.08 -8.03 -9.04
N GLY A 106 -18.72 -6.92 -9.70
CA GLY A 106 -17.48 -6.18 -9.48
C GLY A 106 -16.28 -6.79 -10.18
N ARG A 107 -15.19 -6.06 -10.18
CA ARG A 107 -13.94 -6.42 -10.85
C ARG A 107 -12.75 -5.96 -10.03
N LEU A 108 -11.71 -6.80 -9.95
CA LEU A 108 -10.42 -6.43 -9.37
C LEU A 108 -9.60 -5.65 -10.39
N PHE A 109 -8.91 -4.64 -9.90
CA PHE A 109 -7.73 -4.06 -10.53
C PHE A 109 -6.52 -4.35 -9.66
N LEU A 110 -5.41 -4.68 -10.29
CA LEU A 110 -4.08 -4.70 -9.70
C LEU A 110 -3.21 -3.73 -10.49
N PHE A 111 -3.00 -2.54 -9.97
CA PHE A 111 -2.00 -1.61 -10.51
C PHE A 111 -0.62 -2.03 -10.03
N TYR A 112 0.40 -1.82 -10.87
CA TYR A 112 1.78 -2.17 -10.56
C TYR A 112 2.76 -1.38 -11.40
N ASN A 113 4.03 -1.44 -11.03
CA ASN A 113 5.11 -0.85 -11.79
C ASN A 113 6.01 -1.93 -12.36
N THR A 114 6.58 -1.69 -13.54
CA THR A 114 7.75 -2.42 -14.04
C THR A 114 8.97 -1.51 -14.01
N GLY A 115 10.16 -2.09 -13.91
CA GLY A 115 11.41 -1.34 -13.89
C GLY A 115 12.54 -2.11 -14.55
N ASN A 116 13.39 -1.40 -15.31
CA ASN A 116 14.50 -1.98 -16.07
C ASN A 116 15.87 -1.59 -15.54
N ASN A 117 15.94 -0.87 -14.41
CA ASN A 117 17.20 -0.52 -13.77
C ASN A 117 17.00 -0.20 -12.28
N HIS A 118 18.09 -0.16 -11.54
CA HIS A 118 18.15 0.26 -10.14
C HIS A 118 17.61 1.68 -9.97
N GLU A 119 16.87 1.95 -8.90
CA GLU A 119 16.26 3.26 -8.62
C GLU A 119 17.27 4.42 -8.73
N ASN A 120 18.45 4.26 -8.16
CA ASN A 120 19.52 5.27 -8.22
C ASN A 120 19.96 5.59 -9.66
N GLU A 121 19.90 4.64 -10.58
CA GLU A 121 20.21 4.85 -11.99
C GLU A 121 19.00 5.42 -12.75
N VAL A 122 17.78 4.98 -12.42
CA VAL A 122 16.55 5.55 -12.98
C VAL A 122 16.43 7.04 -12.62
N ARG A 123 16.74 7.44 -11.40
CA ARG A 123 16.79 8.85 -10.97
C ARG A 123 17.83 9.68 -11.77
N LYS A 124 18.88 9.06 -12.28
CA LYS A 124 19.86 9.69 -13.18
C LYS A 124 19.42 9.68 -14.65
N GLY A 125 18.20 9.26 -14.94
CA GLY A 125 17.72 9.12 -16.32
C GLY A 125 18.25 7.91 -17.08
N LYS A 126 18.79 6.89 -16.38
CA LYS A 126 19.38 5.68 -16.97
C LYS A 126 18.50 4.46 -16.78
N GLY A 127 17.23 4.59 -17.08
CA GLY A 127 16.25 3.52 -16.94
C GLY A 127 14.83 4.08 -16.98
N LEU A 128 13.88 3.20 -16.86
CA LEU A 128 12.47 3.52 -16.98
C LEU A 128 11.67 2.76 -15.91
N ARG A 129 10.71 3.43 -15.32
CA ARG A 129 9.61 2.86 -14.56
C ARG A 129 8.34 3.02 -15.38
N GLU A 130 7.60 1.95 -15.58
CA GLU A 130 6.33 1.99 -16.30
C GLU A 130 5.19 1.69 -15.34
N VAL A 131 3.99 2.14 -15.70
CA VAL A 131 2.76 1.96 -14.92
C VAL A 131 1.81 1.06 -15.70
N TRP A 132 1.37 0.00 -15.05
CA TRP A 132 0.54 -1.03 -15.64
C TRP A 132 -0.64 -1.39 -14.74
N TYR A 133 -1.66 -2.04 -15.30
CA TYR A 133 -2.63 -2.77 -14.50
C TYR A 133 -3.04 -4.10 -15.17
N LYS A 134 -3.51 -5.02 -14.34
CA LYS A 134 -4.27 -6.22 -14.74
C LYS A 134 -5.63 -6.20 -14.06
N THR A 135 -6.60 -6.93 -14.62
CA THR A 135 -7.93 -7.08 -14.02
C THR A 135 -8.31 -8.55 -13.84
N SER A 136 -9.19 -8.81 -12.86
CA SER A 136 -9.81 -10.12 -12.65
C SER A 136 -11.30 -9.95 -12.35
N SER A 137 -12.14 -10.71 -13.01
CA SER A 137 -13.60 -10.76 -12.80
C SER A 137 -14.08 -11.97 -12.00
N ASP A 138 -13.17 -12.88 -11.63
CA ASP A 138 -13.44 -14.12 -10.90
C ASP A 138 -12.83 -14.15 -9.49
N GLY A 139 -12.56 -12.96 -8.94
CA GLY A 139 -12.00 -12.81 -7.62
C GLY A 139 -10.51 -13.18 -7.52
N GLY A 140 -9.72 -12.93 -8.56
CA GLY A 140 -8.27 -13.12 -8.58
C GLY A 140 -7.85 -14.56 -8.90
N ILE A 141 -8.75 -15.40 -9.48
CA ILE A 141 -8.39 -16.74 -9.94
C ILE A 141 -7.65 -16.66 -11.27
N THR A 142 -8.20 -15.88 -12.20
CA THR A 142 -7.56 -15.57 -13.48
C THR A 142 -7.39 -14.07 -13.65
N TRP A 143 -6.40 -13.67 -14.43
CA TRP A 143 -6.05 -12.28 -14.66
C TRP A 143 -5.93 -11.99 -16.15
N SER A 144 -6.33 -10.78 -16.54
CA SER A 144 -6.13 -10.28 -17.91
C SER A 144 -4.65 -10.13 -18.26
N GLU A 145 -4.37 -9.92 -19.54
CA GLU A 145 -3.09 -9.33 -19.94
C GLU A 145 -2.87 -7.97 -19.30
N GLY A 146 -1.59 -7.58 -19.15
CA GLY A 146 -1.21 -6.29 -18.61
C GLY A 146 -1.53 -5.15 -19.58
N VAL A 147 -2.09 -4.07 -19.06
CA VAL A 147 -2.36 -2.83 -19.82
C VAL A 147 -1.39 -1.75 -19.36
N ASN A 148 -0.56 -1.26 -20.30
CA ASN A 148 0.37 -0.15 -20.04
C ASN A 148 -0.38 1.19 -20.08
N ILE A 149 -0.34 1.92 -18.97
CA ILE A 149 -0.97 3.25 -18.84
C ILE A 149 0.05 4.38 -18.62
N THR A 150 1.33 4.08 -18.79
CA THR A 150 2.44 5.02 -18.51
C THR A 150 2.24 6.38 -19.19
N THR A 151 1.82 6.40 -20.45
CA THR A 151 1.59 7.66 -21.18
C THR A 151 0.47 8.52 -20.60
N GLN A 152 -0.44 7.95 -19.81
CA GLN A 152 -1.53 8.67 -19.17
C GLN A 152 -1.14 9.23 -17.79
N VAL A 153 -0.30 8.49 -17.04
CA VAL A 153 -0.10 8.74 -15.61
C VAL A 153 1.34 9.04 -15.21
N HIS A 154 2.30 8.94 -16.12
CA HIS A 154 3.72 9.24 -15.90
C HIS A 154 4.23 10.22 -16.97
N ARG A 155 5.33 10.94 -16.69
CA ARG A 155 5.89 11.97 -17.59
C ARG A 155 7.40 11.80 -17.78
N PRO A 156 7.89 10.61 -18.21
CA PRO A 156 9.31 10.38 -18.41
C PRO A 156 9.78 11.02 -19.74
N LYS A 157 10.82 11.83 -19.66
CA LYS A 157 11.51 12.35 -20.85
C LYS A 157 12.55 11.34 -21.33
N GLN A 158 12.10 10.21 -21.91
CA GLN A 158 12.92 9.01 -22.14
C GLN A 158 12.81 8.48 -23.57
N THR A 159 12.93 9.36 -24.61
CA THR A 159 12.86 8.94 -26.02
C THR A 159 13.96 7.94 -26.41
N ASN A 160 15.10 7.96 -25.72
CA ASN A 160 16.20 7.02 -25.93
C ASN A 160 15.91 5.61 -25.40
N VAL A 161 14.99 5.48 -24.43
CA VAL A 161 14.53 4.21 -23.87
C VAL A 161 13.24 3.76 -24.54
N ASN A 162 12.28 4.65 -24.68
CA ASN A 162 11.01 4.39 -25.34
C ASN A 162 10.56 5.63 -26.13
N LYS A 163 10.42 5.48 -27.45
CA LYS A 163 10.03 6.59 -28.37
C LYS A 163 8.67 7.21 -28.03
N ASN A 164 7.81 6.48 -27.35
CA ASN A 164 6.49 6.97 -26.92
C ASN A 164 6.57 7.88 -25.69
N TYR A 165 7.73 7.97 -25.03
CA TYR A 165 7.91 8.72 -23.78
C TYR A 165 8.80 9.94 -24.02
N ASN A 166 8.17 11.01 -24.54
CA ASN A 166 8.82 12.29 -24.78
C ASN A 166 7.95 13.43 -24.23
N PHE A 167 7.84 13.49 -22.92
CA PHE A 167 7.09 14.53 -22.23
C PHE A 167 7.93 15.79 -22.03
N GLN A 168 7.27 16.91 -21.75
CA GLN A 168 7.94 18.16 -21.41
C GLN A 168 8.61 18.07 -20.03
N GLU A 169 7.93 17.42 -19.11
CA GLU A 169 8.42 17.11 -17.76
C GLU A 169 9.53 16.04 -17.84
N ASP A 170 10.37 15.98 -16.84
CA ASP A 170 11.45 14.99 -16.70
C ASP A 170 11.21 14.17 -15.44
N TRP A 171 10.08 13.43 -15.38
CA TRP A 171 9.84 12.48 -14.31
C TRP A 171 10.67 11.23 -14.55
N ARG A 172 11.31 10.72 -13.49
CA ARG A 172 12.29 9.63 -13.64
C ARG A 172 11.88 8.38 -12.87
N SER A 173 12.12 8.33 -11.55
CA SER A 173 11.58 7.24 -10.74
C SER A 173 10.05 7.39 -10.60
N TYR A 174 9.36 6.27 -10.49
CA TYR A 174 7.91 6.24 -10.30
C TYR A 174 7.53 5.02 -9.47
N ALA A 175 6.61 5.20 -8.53
CA ALA A 175 6.05 4.11 -7.76
C ALA A 175 4.58 4.38 -7.42
N ASN A 176 3.73 3.36 -7.56
CA ASN A 176 2.38 3.36 -6.99
C ASN A 176 2.47 3.15 -5.48
N THR A 177 1.62 3.69 -4.70
CA THR A 177 1.38 3.50 -3.25
C THR A 177 2.69 3.36 -2.45
N PRO A 178 3.18 2.23 -1.80
CA PRO A 178 2.69 0.84 -1.70
C PRO A 178 1.44 0.67 -0.83
N GLY A 179 0.83 -0.51 -0.90
CA GLY A 179 -0.42 -0.86 -0.24
C GLY A 179 -1.61 -0.77 -1.19
N HIS A 180 -2.84 -0.81 -0.67
CA HIS A 180 -4.03 -0.82 -1.50
C HIS A 180 -4.32 0.53 -2.18
N ALA A 181 -4.95 0.50 -3.36
CA ALA A 181 -5.63 1.64 -3.96
C ALA A 181 -7.09 1.71 -3.46
N MET A 182 -7.78 2.81 -3.70
CA MET A 182 -9.14 3.00 -3.18
C MET A 182 -10.17 3.27 -4.28
N GLN A 183 -11.44 2.97 -3.99
CA GLN A 183 -12.57 3.44 -4.76
C GLN A 183 -13.48 4.29 -3.89
N PHE A 184 -13.91 5.45 -4.39
CA PHE A 184 -14.92 6.28 -3.72
C PHE A 184 -16.25 5.53 -3.62
N GLN A 185 -16.80 5.46 -2.41
CA GLN A 185 -18.06 4.75 -2.12
C GLN A 185 -19.26 5.70 -2.05
N TYR A 186 -19.01 7.00 -1.81
CA TYR A 186 -20.05 7.98 -1.53
C TYR A 186 -19.94 9.23 -2.42
N GLY A 187 -21.03 10.00 -2.44
CA GLY A 187 -21.08 11.35 -2.99
C GLY A 187 -20.86 11.46 -4.50
N LYS A 188 -20.36 12.62 -4.92
CA LYS A 188 -20.19 13.01 -6.34
C LYS A 188 -19.20 12.12 -7.09
N TYR A 189 -18.16 11.64 -6.40
CA TYR A 189 -17.08 10.85 -7.01
C TYR A 189 -17.26 9.35 -6.82
N ARG A 190 -18.44 8.90 -6.39
CA ARG A 190 -18.73 7.47 -6.24
C ARG A 190 -18.37 6.70 -7.50
N GLY A 191 -17.55 5.65 -7.35
CA GLY A 191 -17.05 4.83 -8.46
C GLY A 191 -15.66 5.24 -8.95
N ARG A 192 -15.18 6.47 -8.67
CA ARG A 192 -13.81 6.88 -8.97
C ARG A 192 -12.82 5.93 -8.28
N ILE A 193 -11.94 5.32 -9.04
CA ILE A 193 -10.78 4.61 -8.51
C ILE A 193 -9.63 5.59 -8.43
N TYR A 194 -8.98 5.68 -7.28
CA TYR A 194 -7.84 6.54 -7.01
C TYR A 194 -6.63 5.72 -6.56
N VAL A 195 -5.48 5.98 -7.16
CA VAL A 195 -4.20 5.35 -6.84
C VAL A 195 -3.22 6.44 -6.42
N ALA A 196 -2.75 6.39 -5.19
CA ALA A 196 -1.66 7.23 -4.75
C ALA A 196 -0.37 6.81 -5.45
N ALA A 197 0.51 7.76 -5.73
CA ALA A 197 1.78 7.52 -6.41
C ALA A 197 2.82 8.57 -6.04
N ASN A 198 4.05 8.33 -6.42
CA ASN A 198 5.13 9.29 -6.30
C ASN A 198 6.07 9.20 -7.51
N HIS A 199 6.84 10.24 -7.72
CA HIS A 199 7.90 10.27 -8.75
C HIS A 199 9.06 11.14 -8.28
N SER A 200 10.23 10.92 -8.87
CA SER A 200 11.32 11.90 -8.84
C SER A 200 11.34 12.69 -10.14
N ALA A 201 11.82 13.94 -10.10
CA ALA A 201 11.90 14.80 -11.27
C ALA A 201 13.29 15.46 -11.40
N GLY A 202 13.81 15.49 -12.63
CA GLY A 202 15.10 16.07 -12.93
C GLY A 202 16.28 15.30 -12.29
N GLU A 203 17.42 15.98 -12.09
CA GLU A 203 18.61 15.39 -11.50
C GLU A 203 18.40 15.02 -10.02
N PRO A 204 18.96 13.86 -9.56
CA PRO A 204 18.86 13.44 -8.18
C PRO A 204 19.34 14.51 -7.21
N GLN A 205 18.53 14.89 -6.25
CA GLN A 205 18.88 15.86 -5.24
C GLN A 205 19.34 15.18 -3.94
N LYS A 206 20.22 15.86 -3.23
CA LYS A 206 20.57 15.51 -1.86
C LYS A 206 19.31 15.59 -1.00
N GLU A 207 19.17 14.69 -0.02
CA GLU A 207 18.00 14.64 0.86
C GLU A 207 16.67 14.33 0.14
N PHE A 208 16.71 13.76 -1.08
CA PHE A 208 15.54 13.32 -1.83
C PHE A 208 14.49 14.40 -2.10
N THR A 209 14.89 15.68 -2.20
CA THR A 209 13.96 16.78 -2.51
C THR A 209 13.51 16.80 -3.97
N ASP A 210 14.05 15.94 -4.82
CA ASP A 210 13.59 15.62 -6.17
C ASP A 210 12.32 14.76 -6.19
N TYR A 211 11.91 14.17 -5.06
CA TYR A 211 10.67 13.41 -4.96
C TYR A 211 9.47 14.28 -4.63
N THR A 212 8.35 13.89 -5.21
CA THR A 212 7.03 14.40 -4.82
C THR A 212 5.96 13.32 -5.00
N ALA A 213 5.02 13.28 -4.06
CA ALA A 213 3.84 12.45 -4.18
C ALA A 213 2.77 13.14 -5.04
N HIS A 214 1.93 12.33 -5.66
CA HIS A 214 0.76 12.70 -6.43
C HIS A 214 -0.21 11.52 -6.44
N GLY A 215 -1.16 11.50 -7.32
CA GLY A 215 -1.97 10.34 -7.61
C GLY A 215 -2.50 10.36 -9.02
N PHE A 216 -3.20 9.30 -9.37
CA PHE A 216 -3.97 9.25 -10.60
C PHE A 216 -5.31 8.56 -10.34
N PHE A 217 -6.27 8.83 -11.20
CA PHE A 217 -7.62 8.30 -11.02
C PHE A 217 -8.31 8.02 -12.35
N THR A 218 -9.33 7.16 -12.28
CA THR A 218 -10.23 6.86 -13.39
C THR A 218 -11.68 7.05 -12.94
N ASP A 219 -12.50 7.67 -13.78
CA ASP A 219 -13.94 7.85 -13.60
C ASP A 219 -14.77 6.93 -14.52
N ASP A 220 -14.09 6.15 -15.37
CA ASP A 220 -14.69 5.32 -16.42
C ASP A 220 -14.23 3.85 -16.36
N HIS A 221 -13.94 3.39 -15.14
CA HIS A 221 -13.58 2.00 -14.88
C HIS A 221 -12.31 1.54 -15.61
N GLY A 222 -11.28 2.40 -15.65
CA GLY A 222 -9.96 2.05 -16.19
C GLY A 222 -9.83 2.20 -17.70
N LYS A 223 -10.77 2.86 -18.40
CA LYS A 223 -10.63 3.18 -19.82
C LYS A 223 -9.70 4.36 -20.04
N THR A 224 -9.80 5.38 -19.21
CA THR A 224 -8.91 6.55 -19.20
C THR A 224 -8.47 6.91 -17.79
N PHE A 225 -7.29 7.53 -17.69
CA PHE A 225 -6.71 7.97 -16.41
C PHE A 225 -6.30 9.43 -16.47
N LYS A 226 -6.42 10.10 -15.33
CA LYS A 226 -6.01 11.50 -15.14
C LYS A 226 -5.05 11.59 -13.95
N LEU A 227 -4.09 12.51 -14.04
CA LEU A 227 -3.18 12.83 -12.94
C LEU A 227 -3.82 13.82 -11.98
N SER A 228 -3.51 13.68 -10.70
CA SER A 228 -3.67 14.75 -9.70
C SER A 228 -2.55 15.80 -9.84
N GLU A 229 -2.73 16.95 -9.20
CA GLU A 229 -1.62 17.87 -8.93
C GLU A 229 -0.57 17.21 -8.03
N ASN A 230 0.67 17.69 -8.13
CA ASN A 230 1.75 17.27 -7.23
C ASN A 230 1.56 17.84 -5.83
N ILE A 231 1.98 17.09 -4.82
CA ILE A 231 2.05 17.57 -3.43
C ILE A 231 3.11 18.67 -3.32
N SER A 232 2.78 19.74 -2.62
CA SER A 232 3.65 20.93 -2.49
C SER A 232 4.87 20.73 -1.58
N ILE A 233 4.87 19.71 -0.72
CA ILE A 233 6.00 19.39 0.18
C ILE A 233 7.00 18.50 -0.58
N ALA A 234 8.18 19.04 -0.86
CA ALA A 234 9.28 18.29 -1.48
C ALA A 234 9.76 17.14 -0.58
N GLY A 235 10.09 16.00 -1.18
CA GLY A 235 10.43 14.78 -0.45
C GLY A 235 9.22 13.98 0.02
N SER A 236 7.97 14.38 -0.33
CA SER A 236 6.82 13.52 -0.18
C SER A 236 6.94 12.30 -1.10
N ASN A 237 6.61 11.11 -0.59
CA ASN A 237 6.92 9.85 -1.27
C ASN A 237 5.77 8.85 -1.09
N GLU A 238 6.08 7.58 -0.80
CA GLU A 238 5.12 6.49 -0.64
C GLU A 238 3.88 6.88 0.14
N ALA A 239 2.71 6.58 -0.41
CA ALA A 239 1.45 7.10 0.08
C ALA A 239 0.29 6.11 -0.08
N THR A 240 -0.65 6.19 0.84
CA THR A 240 -1.99 5.62 0.66
C THR A 240 -3.05 6.71 0.81
N ALA A 241 -4.20 6.51 0.21
CA ALA A 241 -5.28 7.50 0.19
C ALA A 241 -6.60 6.88 0.66
N THR A 242 -7.47 7.73 1.21
CA THR A 242 -8.81 7.30 1.64
C THR A 242 -9.84 8.39 1.44
N GLU A 243 -11.08 7.97 1.18
CA GLU A 243 -12.23 8.86 1.14
C GLU A 243 -12.53 9.42 2.53
N ILE A 244 -12.84 10.71 2.61
CA ILE A 244 -13.41 11.39 3.78
C ILE A 244 -14.67 12.14 3.39
N SER A 245 -15.47 12.62 4.37
CA SER A 245 -16.78 13.22 4.12
C SER A 245 -16.69 14.48 3.24
N GLY A 246 -17.77 14.77 2.52
CA GLY A 246 -17.87 15.98 1.68
C GLY A 246 -17.21 15.84 0.31
N ASN A 247 -17.13 14.65 -0.26
CA ASN A 247 -16.45 14.37 -1.53
C ASN A 247 -14.93 14.61 -1.49
N ARG A 248 -14.36 14.55 -0.30
CA ARG A 248 -12.94 14.83 -0.08
C ARG A 248 -12.11 13.54 -0.06
N LEU A 249 -10.83 13.72 -0.28
CA LEU A 249 -9.83 12.67 -0.15
C LEU A 249 -8.73 13.11 0.81
N MET A 250 -8.28 12.20 1.65
CA MET A 250 -7.07 12.34 2.45
C MET A 250 -5.99 11.41 1.91
N MET A 251 -4.80 11.94 1.67
CA MET A 251 -3.59 11.17 1.36
C MET A 251 -2.63 11.27 2.55
N ASN A 252 -2.08 10.14 2.97
CA ASN A 252 -1.06 10.05 4.01
C ASN A 252 0.23 9.52 3.40
N MET A 253 1.33 10.26 3.58
CA MET A 253 2.58 10.06 2.86
C MET A 253 3.78 9.93 3.78
N ARG A 254 4.77 9.16 3.34
CA ARG A 254 6.11 9.11 3.89
C ARG A 254 6.85 10.42 3.61
N ASN A 255 7.57 10.92 4.61
CA ASN A 255 8.54 11.99 4.42
C ASN A 255 9.90 11.38 4.08
N GLN A 256 10.22 11.26 2.78
CA GLN A 256 11.48 10.66 2.31
C GLN A 256 12.70 11.47 2.71
N LYS A 257 12.58 12.79 2.83
CA LYS A 257 13.65 13.65 3.31
C LYS A 257 14.07 13.31 4.75
N GLY A 258 13.10 12.96 5.59
CA GLY A 258 13.33 12.49 6.96
C GLY A 258 13.87 13.54 7.93
N ASP A 259 13.83 14.81 7.58
CA ASP A 259 14.18 15.95 8.43
C ASP A 259 13.15 16.17 9.54
N ILE A 260 11.88 16.04 9.20
CA ILE A 260 10.74 16.02 10.11
C ILE A 260 10.23 14.60 10.22
N ARG A 261 10.33 13.98 11.40
CA ARG A 261 9.96 12.57 11.62
C ARG A 261 8.46 12.43 11.88
N GLN A 262 7.66 12.93 10.95
CA GLN A 262 6.19 12.95 10.96
C GLN A 262 5.66 12.61 9.58
N ARG A 263 4.46 12.03 9.55
CA ARG A 263 3.75 11.79 8.29
C ARG A 263 3.34 13.10 7.63
N ILE A 264 3.42 13.14 6.30
CA ILE A 264 2.84 14.22 5.51
C ILE A 264 1.39 13.83 5.23
N VAL A 265 0.46 14.78 5.41
CA VAL A 265 -0.96 14.62 5.11
C VAL A 265 -1.39 15.67 4.12
N ALA A 266 -2.16 15.28 3.12
CA ALA A 266 -2.80 16.19 2.19
C ALA A 266 -4.30 15.95 2.11
N ILE A 267 -5.07 17.04 1.97
CA ILE A 267 -6.53 17.03 1.83
C ILE A 267 -6.90 17.62 0.47
N SER A 268 -7.74 16.90 -0.25
CA SER A 268 -8.37 17.37 -1.48
C SER A 268 -9.87 17.58 -1.26
N GLU A 269 -10.39 18.70 -1.74
CA GLU A 269 -11.83 19.04 -1.70
C GLU A 269 -12.57 18.59 -2.97
N ASN A 270 -11.86 18.05 -3.97
CA ASN A 270 -12.40 17.69 -5.27
C ASN A 270 -12.04 16.26 -5.69
N GLY A 271 -12.06 15.32 -4.74
CA GLY A 271 -11.89 13.90 -5.03
C GLY A 271 -10.50 13.50 -5.51
N GLY A 272 -9.46 14.22 -5.06
CA GLY A 272 -8.06 13.91 -5.35
C GLY A 272 -7.48 14.62 -6.58
N GLU A 273 -8.18 15.60 -7.19
CA GLU A 273 -7.67 16.32 -8.36
C GLU A 273 -6.62 17.36 -7.96
N THR A 274 -6.93 18.16 -6.94
CA THR A 274 -6.05 19.20 -6.39
C THR A 274 -5.99 19.15 -4.87
N TRP A 275 -5.03 19.84 -4.27
CA TRP A 275 -4.78 19.81 -2.83
C TRP A 275 -5.07 21.15 -2.19
N SER A 276 -6.01 21.17 -1.23
CA SER A 276 -6.38 22.38 -0.48
C SER A 276 -5.51 22.59 0.74
N GLN A 277 -4.96 21.50 1.31
CA GLN A 277 -4.10 21.54 2.50
C GLN A 277 -3.01 20.47 2.37
N THR A 278 -1.80 20.80 2.81
CA THR A 278 -0.69 19.86 2.97
C THR A 278 0.11 20.24 4.21
N TYR A 279 0.33 19.27 5.12
CA TYR A 279 0.98 19.55 6.43
C TYR A 279 1.66 18.29 6.98
N PHE A 280 2.55 18.48 7.96
CA PHE A 280 3.09 17.40 8.78
C PHE A 280 2.16 17.13 9.97
N ASP A 281 1.76 15.89 10.18
CA ASP A 281 0.93 15.51 11.33
C ASP A 281 1.82 15.06 12.50
N GLU A 282 1.95 15.94 13.50
CA GLU A 282 2.76 15.70 14.71
C GLU A 282 2.31 14.49 15.56
N LYS A 283 1.07 14.01 15.35
CA LYS A 283 0.50 12.86 16.06
C LYS A 283 0.92 11.53 15.41
N LEU A 284 1.48 11.59 14.21
CA LEU A 284 1.86 10.43 13.41
C LEU A 284 3.38 10.39 13.17
N PRO A 285 4.16 9.79 14.07
CA PRO A 285 5.61 9.65 13.88
C PRO A 285 5.94 8.80 12.66
N ASP A 286 7.03 9.13 11.96
CA ASP A 286 7.49 8.48 10.73
C ASP A 286 9.01 8.24 10.77
N PRO A 287 9.48 6.98 10.74
CA PRO A 287 10.90 6.65 10.65
C PRO A 287 11.43 6.67 9.19
N VAL A 288 10.76 7.36 8.27
CA VAL A 288 10.97 7.24 6.82
C VAL A 288 10.53 5.86 6.33
N CYS A 289 9.24 5.54 6.56
CA CYS A 289 8.64 4.26 6.20
C CYS A 289 7.23 4.47 5.61
N GLU A 290 6.77 3.50 4.84
CA GLU A 290 5.39 3.44 4.37
C GLU A 290 4.41 3.36 5.56
N GLY A 291 3.14 3.71 5.35
CA GLY A 291 2.02 3.54 6.27
C GLY A 291 0.69 3.56 5.54
N ALA A 292 -0.25 2.75 5.99
CA ALA A 292 -1.54 2.55 5.34
C ALA A 292 -2.69 3.26 6.06
N ILE A 293 -3.54 3.96 5.28
CA ILE A 293 -4.78 4.59 5.76
C ILE A 293 -6.00 3.97 5.07
N LEU A 294 -7.07 3.72 5.83
CA LEU A 294 -8.29 3.09 5.33
C LEU A 294 -9.54 3.69 5.99
N SER A 295 -10.59 3.95 5.21
CA SER A 295 -11.93 4.24 5.74
C SER A 295 -12.65 2.95 6.14
N LEU A 296 -13.07 2.87 7.40
CA LEU A 296 -13.85 1.76 7.94
C LEU A 296 -15.36 1.91 7.69
N GLY A 297 -15.78 3.04 7.15
CA GLY A 297 -17.16 3.42 6.86
C GLY A 297 -17.56 4.72 7.54
N VAL A 298 -18.84 5.06 7.42
CA VAL A 298 -19.37 6.37 7.86
C VAL A 298 -20.23 6.21 9.10
N GLU A 299 -19.97 7.01 10.14
CA GLU A 299 -20.81 7.19 11.32
C GLU A 299 -21.00 8.68 11.61
N LYS A 300 -22.23 9.08 11.96
CA LYS A 300 -22.58 10.49 12.25
C LYS A 300 -22.08 11.46 11.16
N LYS A 301 -22.18 11.04 9.89
CA LYS A 301 -21.77 11.79 8.69
C LYS A 301 -20.25 11.98 8.54
N LYS A 302 -19.41 11.28 9.30
CA LYS A 302 -17.94 11.29 9.18
C LYS A 302 -17.41 9.90 8.92
N HIS A 303 -16.31 9.81 8.18
CA HIS A 303 -15.58 8.57 8.02
C HIS A 303 -14.81 8.24 9.30
N ILE A 304 -14.88 6.99 9.72
CA ILE A 304 -13.97 6.43 10.72
C ILE A 304 -12.75 5.95 9.97
N LEU A 305 -11.58 6.45 10.34
CA LEU A 305 -10.33 6.10 9.68
C LEU A 305 -9.50 5.17 10.54
N ALA A 306 -8.90 4.17 9.92
CA ALA A 306 -7.81 3.39 10.49
C ALA A 306 -6.49 3.84 9.88
N PHE A 307 -5.41 3.88 10.67
CA PHE A 307 -4.06 4.13 10.22
C PHE A 307 -3.07 3.19 10.90
N CYS A 308 -2.19 2.57 10.11
CA CYS A 308 -1.16 1.67 10.59
C CYS A 308 0.20 2.07 10.01
N ASN A 309 1.19 2.22 10.86
CA ASN A 309 2.57 2.48 10.45
C ASN A 309 3.56 2.09 11.55
N ALA A 310 4.83 1.95 11.19
CA ALA A 310 5.94 1.94 12.14
C ALA A 310 5.95 3.27 12.90
N ALA A 311 5.57 3.24 14.18
CA ALA A 311 5.33 4.44 14.98
C ALA A 311 6.54 4.80 15.85
N ASP A 312 7.70 4.86 15.25
CA ASP A 312 8.95 5.27 15.84
C ASP A 312 9.54 6.42 15.01
N THR A 313 10.46 7.19 15.54
CA THR A 313 11.10 8.29 14.80
C THR A 313 12.50 7.93 14.31
N GLN A 314 13.03 6.77 14.68
CA GLN A 314 14.39 6.33 14.36
C GLN A 314 14.43 5.03 13.59
N LYS A 315 13.50 4.10 13.89
CA LYS A 315 13.52 2.72 13.43
C LYS A 315 12.21 2.32 12.80
N ARG A 316 12.25 1.36 11.87
CA ARG A 316 11.05 0.68 11.37
C ARG A 316 10.60 -0.37 12.40
N ASP A 317 10.00 0.13 13.47
CA ASP A 317 9.56 -0.64 14.63
C ASP A 317 8.31 -0.02 15.26
N ASN A 318 7.80 -0.64 16.30
CA ASN A 318 6.64 -0.14 17.04
C ASN A 318 5.40 0.03 16.12
N LEU A 319 5.16 -0.97 15.25
CA LEU A 319 4.01 -0.95 14.33
C LEU A 319 2.72 -0.76 15.11
N THR A 320 2.01 0.33 14.85
CA THR A 320 0.88 0.75 15.66
C THR A 320 -0.36 1.00 14.81
N LEU A 321 -1.45 0.31 15.16
CA LEU A 321 -2.79 0.55 14.60
C LEU A 321 -3.51 1.63 15.41
N ARG A 322 -4.04 2.64 14.73
CA ARG A 322 -4.81 3.75 15.29
C ARG A 322 -6.15 3.90 14.62
N ILE A 323 -7.12 4.47 15.35
CA ILE A 323 -8.45 4.83 14.83
C ILE A 323 -8.68 6.32 15.06
N SER A 324 -9.29 6.97 14.07
CA SER A 324 -9.82 8.33 14.16
C SER A 324 -11.33 8.33 13.90
N TYR A 325 -12.09 8.98 14.79
CA TYR A 325 -13.54 9.19 14.66
C TYR A 325 -13.89 10.59 14.13
N ASP A 326 -12.88 11.39 13.81
CA ASP A 326 -13.01 12.79 13.39
C ASP A 326 -12.22 13.12 12.12
N GLU A 327 -12.00 12.08 11.28
CA GLU A 327 -11.33 12.17 9.98
C GLU A 327 -9.88 12.66 10.10
N GLY A 328 -9.11 12.05 11.01
CA GLY A 328 -7.68 12.28 11.17
C GLY A 328 -7.31 13.48 12.05
N LYS A 329 -8.28 14.18 12.64
CA LYS A 329 -7.97 15.29 13.58
C LYS A 329 -7.38 14.80 14.88
N THR A 330 -7.89 13.66 15.38
CA THR A 330 -7.34 12.96 16.55
C THR A 330 -7.21 11.48 16.26
N TRP A 331 -6.24 10.85 16.91
CA TRP A 331 -5.93 9.43 16.74
C TRP A 331 -5.89 8.71 18.08
N GLN A 332 -6.58 7.58 18.19
CA GLN A 332 -6.57 6.71 19.34
C GLN A 332 -5.81 5.44 19.00
N VAL A 333 -4.83 5.05 19.83
CA VAL A 333 -4.11 3.79 19.66
C VAL A 333 -5.04 2.64 20.02
N VAL A 334 -5.23 1.73 19.07
CA VAL A 334 -5.94 0.47 19.28
C VAL A 334 -4.98 -0.59 19.80
N LYS A 335 -3.84 -0.74 19.11
CA LYS A 335 -2.85 -1.76 19.43
C LYS A 335 -1.47 -1.39 18.89
N VAL A 336 -0.44 -1.68 19.69
CA VAL A 336 0.91 -1.89 19.19
C VAL A 336 0.96 -3.32 18.64
N VAL A 337 0.95 -3.44 17.32
CA VAL A 337 0.84 -4.71 16.58
C VAL A 337 2.12 -5.52 16.71
N ALA A 338 3.26 -4.85 16.52
CA ALA A 338 4.56 -5.46 16.63
C ALA A 338 5.60 -4.47 17.16
N LYS A 339 6.45 -4.94 18.07
CA LYS A 339 7.56 -4.18 18.64
C LYS A 339 8.69 -5.12 18.97
N SER A 340 9.93 -4.74 18.65
CA SER A 340 11.12 -5.47 19.04
C SER A 340 11.41 -5.30 20.53
N ASN A 341 11.87 -6.37 21.16
CA ASN A 341 12.46 -6.32 22.49
C ASN A 341 13.98 -6.06 22.43
N ASP A 342 14.59 -6.14 21.24
CA ASP A 342 16.00 -5.90 21.03
C ASP A 342 16.21 -4.50 20.41
N VAL A 343 16.84 -3.63 21.16
CA VAL A 343 17.16 -2.25 20.74
C VAL A 343 18.11 -2.18 19.55
N LYS A 344 18.80 -3.25 19.20
CA LYS A 344 19.72 -3.32 18.05
C LYS A 344 19.00 -3.62 16.74
N VAL A 345 17.76 -4.10 16.79
CA VAL A 345 16.96 -4.38 15.59
C VAL A 345 16.40 -3.08 15.04
N ASN A 346 16.62 -2.81 13.75
CA ASN A 346 16.18 -1.59 13.07
C ASN A 346 14.90 -1.75 12.26
N ASP A 347 14.70 -2.90 11.62
CA ASP A 347 13.59 -3.15 10.70
C ASP A 347 12.72 -4.32 11.21
N TYR A 348 12.29 -4.28 12.48
CA TYR A 348 11.51 -5.36 13.06
C TYR A 348 10.10 -5.45 12.52
N ALA A 349 9.44 -4.30 12.31
CA ALA A 349 8.10 -4.21 11.73
C ALA A 349 8.03 -2.96 10.84
N ALA A 350 8.12 -3.18 9.52
CA ALA A 350 8.31 -2.13 8.52
C ALA A 350 7.00 -1.79 7.79
N TYR A 351 6.91 -2.09 6.50
CA TYR A 351 5.75 -1.79 5.66
C TYR A 351 4.53 -2.59 6.09
N SER A 352 3.37 -1.98 5.99
CA SER A 352 2.11 -2.61 6.38
C SER A 352 0.96 -2.17 5.50
N ASP A 353 -0.01 -3.04 5.30
CA ASP A 353 -1.29 -2.68 4.73
C ASP A 353 -2.45 -3.19 5.60
N ILE A 354 -3.59 -2.53 5.52
CA ILE A 354 -4.75 -2.80 6.38
C ILE A 354 -6.02 -3.05 5.58
N VAL A 355 -6.86 -3.94 6.10
CA VAL A 355 -8.13 -4.29 5.47
C VAL A 355 -9.24 -4.42 6.51
N LYS A 356 -10.43 -3.93 6.16
CA LYS A 356 -11.63 -4.15 6.99
C LYS A 356 -12.11 -5.58 6.81
N LEU A 357 -12.15 -6.36 7.89
CA LEU A 357 -12.69 -7.73 7.89
C LEU A 357 -14.19 -7.72 8.13
N ASN A 358 -14.62 -6.94 9.11
CA ASN A 358 -16.03 -6.72 9.44
C ASN A 358 -16.21 -5.42 10.24
N LYS A 359 -17.37 -5.19 10.82
CA LYS A 359 -17.65 -3.96 11.58
C LYS A 359 -16.80 -3.78 12.84
N ASN A 360 -16.19 -4.84 13.35
CA ASN A 360 -15.44 -4.84 14.62
C ASN A 360 -13.96 -5.22 14.47
N GLU A 361 -13.54 -5.70 13.29
CA GLU A 361 -12.20 -6.26 13.10
C GLU A 361 -11.51 -5.70 11.86
N ILE A 362 -10.21 -5.46 12.00
CA ILE A 362 -9.28 -5.02 10.96
C ILE A 362 -8.20 -6.09 10.83
N GLY A 363 -7.87 -6.46 9.60
CA GLY A 363 -6.68 -7.24 9.28
C GLY A 363 -5.50 -6.32 9.03
N VAL A 364 -4.34 -6.66 9.57
CA VAL A 364 -3.05 -5.99 9.33
C VAL A 364 -2.11 -6.99 8.69
N LEU A 365 -1.64 -6.70 7.49
CA LEU A 365 -0.60 -7.45 6.79
C LEU A 365 0.70 -6.64 6.84
N TYR A 366 1.80 -7.19 7.34
CA TYR A 366 3.02 -6.41 7.55
C TYR A 366 4.32 -7.22 7.49
N GLU A 367 5.39 -6.52 7.11
CA GLU A 367 6.75 -7.04 7.14
C GLU A 367 7.25 -7.18 8.58
N LYS A 368 7.88 -8.31 8.89
CA LYS A 368 8.36 -8.62 10.24
C LYS A 368 9.75 -9.24 10.24
N SER A 369 10.49 -9.00 11.34
CA SER A 369 11.78 -9.63 11.65
C SER A 369 12.83 -9.41 10.55
N ASN A 370 13.13 -8.13 10.25
CA ASN A 370 14.09 -7.72 9.22
C ASN A 370 13.77 -8.37 7.86
N TYR A 371 12.50 -8.30 7.44
CA TYR A 371 11.98 -8.88 6.19
C TYR A 371 12.07 -10.41 6.11
N GLY A 372 12.17 -11.09 7.24
CA GLY A 372 12.15 -12.55 7.31
C GLY A 372 10.80 -13.14 6.93
N GLN A 373 9.73 -12.37 7.08
CA GLN A 373 8.38 -12.81 6.74
C GLN A 373 7.42 -11.62 6.58
N ILE A 374 6.32 -11.87 5.87
CA ILE A 374 5.11 -11.04 5.91
C ILE A 374 4.05 -11.81 6.68
N VAL A 375 3.50 -11.21 7.72
CA VAL A 375 2.52 -11.82 8.63
C VAL A 375 1.19 -11.10 8.56
N PHE A 376 0.12 -11.84 8.88
CA PHE A 376 -1.23 -11.30 8.99
C PHE A 376 -1.74 -11.44 10.43
N GLU A 377 -2.42 -10.39 10.90
CA GLU A 377 -3.07 -10.38 12.21
C GLU A 377 -4.45 -9.75 12.13
N SER A 378 -5.47 -10.42 12.69
CA SER A 378 -6.80 -9.85 12.90
C SER A 378 -6.87 -9.16 14.26
N ILE A 379 -7.33 -7.91 14.27
CA ILE A 379 -7.36 -7.06 15.47
C ILE A 379 -8.78 -6.53 15.69
N LYS A 380 -9.33 -6.75 16.87
CA LYS A 380 -10.56 -6.09 17.30
C LYS A 380 -10.28 -4.64 17.61
N TRP A 381 -11.07 -3.74 17.01
CA TRP A 381 -10.95 -2.30 17.21
C TRP A 381 -12.19 -1.68 17.88
N ARG A 382 -13.26 -2.52 18.03
CA ARG A 382 -14.49 -2.24 18.82
C ARG A 382 -14.79 -3.36 19.78
#